data_f07f90eb5b0d52b6c1ee41a5c1f90860
#
_entry.id   f07f90eb5b0d52b6c1ee41a5c1f90860
#
_cell.length_a   1.000
_cell.length_b   1.000
_cell.length_c   1.000
_cell.angle_alpha   90.00
_cell.angle_beta   90.00
_cell.angle_gamma   90.00
#
_symmetry.space_group_name_H-M   'P 1'
#
loop_
_entity.id
_entity.type
_entity.pdbx_description
1 polymer ?
#
loop_
_entity_poly.entity_id
_entity_poly.type
_entity_poly.pdbx_seq_one_letter_code
_entity_poly.pdbx_strand_id
1 'polypeptide(L)'
;MLDIKFLRSNPDVVKQNIKNKFQDEKLPLVDEVIELDKRNREIKQEVEALRAEKNKASKEIGAMMAQKKLEEAEALKKKVAESNGRINELSEEEKEVEEKIKKNMMIIPNIIDPSVPIGKDDSENVEVERFGEPVVPDFEIPYHTEIMESFNGIDLDAARRVAGNGFYYLMGDIARLHSAVIAYARDFMINRGFTYCGPPFMSRRNVVTGVMSFAEMDAMMYKIEG
;
A
#
# COMPACT_ATOMS: atom_id res chain seq x y z
N MET A 1 4.13 -4.01 1.40
CA MET A 1 5.33 -3.19 1.06
C MET A 1 6.50 -3.65 1.91
N LEU A 2 7.67 -3.87 1.34
CA LEU A 2 8.87 -4.27 2.07
C LEU A 2 9.36 -3.18 3.04
N ASP A 3 10.10 -3.58 4.09
CA ASP A 3 10.82 -2.62 4.91
C ASP A 3 12.04 -2.10 4.14
N ILE A 4 12.21 -0.78 4.08
CA ILE A 4 13.33 -0.12 3.41
C ILE A 4 14.68 -0.51 4.02
N LYS A 5 14.72 -0.79 5.33
CA LYS A 5 15.95 -1.27 6.00
C LYS A 5 16.33 -2.67 5.50
N PHE A 6 15.32 -3.54 5.32
CA PHE A 6 15.53 -4.87 4.75
C PHE A 6 16.06 -4.77 3.32
N LEU A 7 15.45 -3.95 2.46
CA LEU A 7 15.89 -3.76 1.08
C LEU A 7 17.33 -3.25 1.02
N ARG A 8 17.68 -2.27 1.84
CA ARG A 8 19.04 -1.71 1.92
C ARG A 8 20.08 -2.73 2.39
N SER A 9 19.73 -3.57 3.34
CA SER A 9 20.65 -4.57 3.91
C SER A 9 20.78 -5.83 3.05
N ASN A 10 19.76 -6.14 2.24
CA ASN A 10 19.66 -7.37 1.46
C ASN A 10 19.23 -7.10 0.00
N PRO A 11 19.92 -6.22 -0.75
CA PRO A 11 19.50 -5.85 -2.11
C PRO A 11 19.49 -7.06 -3.05
N ASP A 12 20.44 -7.96 -2.92
CA ASP A 12 20.54 -9.14 -3.78
C ASP A 12 19.39 -10.12 -3.56
N VAL A 13 18.91 -10.27 -2.33
CA VAL A 13 17.73 -11.08 -2.01
C VAL A 13 16.48 -10.48 -2.68
N VAL A 14 16.32 -9.15 -2.63
CA VAL A 14 15.19 -8.46 -3.27
C VAL A 14 15.28 -8.59 -4.79
N LYS A 15 16.45 -8.40 -5.38
CA LYS A 15 16.68 -8.57 -6.82
C LYS A 15 16.41 -10.00 -7.28
N GLN A 16 16.88 -11.00 -6.51
CA GLN A 16 16.59 -12.41 -6.82
C GLN A 16 15.08 -12.71 -6.74
N ASN A 17 14.39 -12.16 -5.75
CA ASN A 17 12.95 -12.30 -5.62
C ASN A 17 12.18 -11.68 -6.81
N ILE A 18 12.63 -10.53 -7.31
CA ILE A 18 12.08 -9.90 -8.52
C ILE A 18 12.21 -10.84 -9.73
N LYS A 19 13.39 -11.46 -9.90
CA LYS A 19 13.63 -12.47 -10.96
C LYS A 19 12.74 -13.69 -10.79
N ASN A 20 12.60 -14.20 -9.58
CA ASN A 20 11.72 -15.34 -9.27
C ASN A 20 10.25 -15.08 -9.60
N LYS A 21 9.85 -13.80 -9.63
CA LYS A 21 8.51 -13.33 -10.03
C LYS A 21 8.41 -12.94 -11.49
N PHE A 22 9.45 -13.18 -12.29
CA PHE A 22 9.51 -12.84 -13.72
C PHE A 22 9.21 -11.35 -14.00
N GLN A 23 9.75 -10.44 -13.16
CA GLN A 23 9.50 -8.99 -13.20
C GLN A 23 10.80 -8.21 -13.35
N ASP A 24 11.69 -8.65 -14.24
CA ASP A 24 13.06 -8.13 -14.37
C ASP A 24 13.11 -6.62 -14.67
N GLU A 25 12.05 -6.06 -15.26
CA GLU A 25 11.89 -4.63 -15.50
C GLU A 25 11.92 -3.80 -14.19
N LYS A 26 11.68 -4.44 -13.04
CA LYS A 26 11.71 -3.77 -11.72
C LYS A 26 13.07 -3.80 -11.03
N LEU A 27 14.05 -4.51 -11.57
CA LEU A 27 15.39 -4.60 -10.99
C LEU A 27 16.06 -3.23 -10.74
N PRO A 28 15.99 -2.25 -11.67
CA PRO A 28 16.58 -0.95 -11.47
C PRO A 28 15.99 -0.18 -10.28
N LEU A 29 14.72 -0.43 -9.92
CA LEU A 29 14.05 0.26 -8.81
C LEU A 29 14.73 -0.01 -7.46
N VAL A 30 15.36 -1.17 -7.30
CA VAL A 30 16.08 -1.53 -6.06
C VAL A 30 17.26 -0.59 -5.84
N ASP A 31 18.07 -0.37 -6.87
CA ASP A 31 19.23 0.51 -6.80
C ASP A 31 18.80 1.97 -6.64
N GLU A 32 17.76 2.38 -7.36
CA GLU A 32 17.19 3.74 -7.23
C GLU A 32 16.70 4.01 -5.81
N VAL A 33 15.99 3.07 -5.17
CA VAL A 33 15.53 3.22 -3.78
C VAL A 33 16.72 3.34 -2.82
N ILE A 34 17.79 2.59 -3.02
CA ILE A 34 19.00 2.66 -2.17
C ILE A 34 19.64 4.05 -2.25
N GLU A 35 19.78 4.59 -3.47
CA GLU A 35 20.35 5.93 -3.65
C GLU A 35 19.44 7.02 -3.07
N LEU A 36 18.13 6.93 -3.29
CA LEU A 36 17.16 7.86 -2.72
C LEU A 36 17.15 7.78 -1.17
N ASP A 37 17.22 6.58 -0.58
CA ASP A 37 17.30 6.42 0.87
C ASP A 37 18.59 7.01 1.45
N LYS A 38 19.70 6.86 0.74
CA LYS A 38 20.97 7.49 1.11
C LYS A 38 20.82 9.01 1.11
N ARG A 39 20.29 9.58 0.04
CA ARG A 39 20.04 11.02 -0.09
C ARG A 39 19.09 11.54 1.00
N ASN A 40 18.02 10.82 1.28
CA ASN A 40 17.07 11.19 2.35
C ASN A 40 17.75 11.27 3.72
N ARG A 41 18.65 10.34 4.03
CA ARG A 41 19.41 10.35 5.30
C ARG A 41 20.40 11.51 5.36
N GLU A 42 21.06 11.83 4.25
CA GLU A 42 21.96 12.98 4.16
C GLU A 42 21.20 14.30 4.39
N ILE A 43 20.04 14.46 3.74
CA ILE A 43 19.17 15.64 3.94
C ILE A 43 18.76 15.77 5.41
N LYS A 44 18.29 14.68 6.02
CA LYS A 44 17.88 14.69 7.44
C LYS A 44 19.01 15.09 8.37
N GLN A 45 20.23 14.59 8.13
CA GLN A 45 21.40 14.97 8.92
C GLN A 45 21.78 16.44 8.74
N GLU A 46 21.75 16.96 7.48
CA GLU A 46 22.03 18.36 7.19
C GLU A 46 20.99 19.29 7.86
N VAL A 47 19.69 18.94 7.75
CA VAL A 47 18.62 19.70 8.40
C VAL A 47 18.74 19.72 9.92
N GLU A 48 19.06 18.59 10.54
CA GLU A 48 19.29 18.51 11.99
C GLU A 48 20.48 19.39 12.43
N ALA A 49 21.60 19.35 11.70
CA ALA A 49 22.76 20.17 11.98
C ALA A 49 22.44 21.67 11.86
N LEU A 50 21.78 22.08 10.77
CA LEU A 50 21.35 23.46 10.56
C LEU A 50 20.37 23.96 11.64
N ARG A 51 19.44 23.11 12.07
CA ARG A 51 18.52 23.42 13.18
C ARG A 51 19.25 23.59 14.52
N ALA A 52 20.25 22.75 14.80
CA ALA A 52 21.08 22.86 15.99
C ALA A 52 21.89 24.17 15.99
N GLU A 53 22.53 24.49 14.87
CA GLU A 53 23.28 25.76 14.70
C GLU A 53 22.34 26.99 14.83
N LYS A 54 21.17 26.96 14.21
CA LYS A 54 20.16 28.01 14.33
C LYS A 54 19.75 28.23 15.79
N ASN A 55 19.48 27.14 16.53
CA ASN A 55 19.09 27.24 17.92
C ASN A 55 20.19 27.84 18.80
N LYS A 56 21.46 27.51 18.52
CA LYS A 56 22.62 28.10 19.18
C LYS A 56 22.75 29.59 18.84
N ALA A 57 22.73 29.92 17.53
CA ALA A 57 22.82 31.32 17.07
C ALA A 57 21.67 32.18 17.63
N SER A 58 20.45 31.65 17.75
CA SER A 58 19.31 32.37 18.32
C SER A 58 19.54 32.74 19.78
N LYS A 59 20.17 31.89 20.58
CA LYS A 59 20.54 32.17 21.97
C LYS A 59 21.64 33.22 22.05
N GLU A 60 22.64 33.15 21.16
CA GLU A 60 23.73 34.11 21.08
C GLU A 60 23.24 35.49 20.66
N ILE A 61 22.33 35.60 19.70
CA ILE A 61 21.68 36.87 19.32
C ILE A 61 20.98 37.49 20.51
N GLY A 62 20.24 36.72 21.31
CA GLY A 62 19.61 37.24 22.54
C GLY A 62 20.60 37.80 23.54
N ALA A 63 21.73 37.15 23.75
CA ALA A 63 22.80 37.60 24.62
C ALA A 63 23.51 38.87 24.08
N MET A 64 23.80 38.93 22.77
CA MET A 64 24.43 40.08 22.10
C MET A 64 23.51 41.31 22.13
N MET A 65 22.21 41.12 21.94
CA MET A 65 21.23 42.21 22.03
C MET A 65 21.17 42.79 23.45
N ALA A 66 21.24 41.95 24.48
CA ALA A 66 21.30 42.41 25.88
C ALA A 66 22.60 43.20 26.18
N GLN A 67 23.71 42.88 25.50
CA GLN A 67 25.00 43.56 25.62
C GLN A 67 25.14 44.76 24.68
N LYS A 68 24.12 45.17 23.91
CA LYS A 68 24.11 46.25 22.93
C LYS A 68 25.13 46.09 21.76
N LYS A 69 25.54 44.85 21.46
CA LYS A 69 26.43 44.50 20.32
C LYS A 69 25.61 44.33 19.05
N LEU A 70 25.07 45.41 18.51
CA LEU A 70 24.07 45.40 17.44
C LEU A 70 24.62 44.88 16.11
N GLU A 71 25.84 45.24 15.73
CA GLU A 71 26.46 44.84 14.45
C GLU A 71 26.71 43.29 14.43
N GLU A 72 27.26 42.74 15.52
CA GLU A 72 27.50 41.31 15.65
C GLU A 72 26.17 40.52 15.64
N ALA A 73 25.14 41.04 16.30
CA ALA A 73 23.81 40.45 16.31
C ALA A 73 23.16 40.47 14.90
N GLU A 74 23.35 41.53 14.11
CA GLU A 74 22.84 41.60 12.72
C GLU A 74 23.54 40.61 11.79
N ALA A 75 24.86 40.48 11.89
CA ALA A 75 25.63 39.50 11.13
C ALA A 75 25.14 38.07 11.42
N LEU A 76 24.86 37.78 12.69
CA LEU A 76 24.37 36.46 13.09
C LEU A 76 22.90 36.21 12.66
N LYS A 77 22.05 37.25 12.67
CA LYS A 77 20.69 37.19 12.10
C LYS A 77 20.70 36.86 10.61
N LYS A 78 21.64 37.43 9.85
CA LYS A 78 21.79 37.12 8.42
C LYS A 78 22.14 35.65 8.19
N LYS A 79 23.07 35.11 8.97
CA LYS A 79 23.39 33.63 8.92
C LYS A 79 22.19 32.76 9.26
N VAL A 80 21.40 33.15 10.26
CA VAL A 80 20.16 32.43 10.62
C VAL A 80 19.14 32.50 9.48
N ALA A 81 19.03 33.61 8.78
CA ALA A 81 18.15 33.73 7.62
C ALA A 81 18.59 32.84 6.45
N GLU A 82 19.91 32.81 6.16
CA GLU A 82 20.50 31.89 5.16
C GLU A 82 20.25 30.41 5.51
N SER A 83 20.49 30.06 6.78
CA SER A 83 20.18 28.69 7.27
C SER A 83 18.69 28.33 7.16
N ASN A 84 17.78 29.29 7.39
CA ASN A 84 16.34 29.06 7.18
C ASN A 84 16.01 28.81 5.70
N GLY A 85 16.61 29.58 4.79
CA GLY A 85 16.46 29.35 3.35
C GLY A 85 16.87 27.91 2.98
N ARG A 86 18.07 27.52 3.43
CA ARG A 86 18.58 26.17 3.16
C ARG A 86 17.74 25.05 3.77
N ILE A 87 17.25 25.23 4.99
CA ILE A 87 16.32 24.26 5.64
C ILE A 87 15.04 24.11 4.82
N ASN A 88 14.49 25.21 4.28
CA ASN A 88 13.29 25.12 3.46
C ASN A 88 13.53 24.37 2.14
N GLU A 89 14.63 24.67 1.45
CA GLU A 89 15.02 23.95 0.23
C GLU A 89 15.17 22.44 0.49
N LEU A 90 15.90 22.08 1.53
CA LEU A 90 16.11 20.69 1.93
C LEU A 90 14.81 20.00 2.34
N SER A 91 13.89 20.72 2.97
CA SER A 91 12.59 20.17 3.37
C SER A 91 11.69 19.89 2.16
N GLU A 92 11.76 20.69 1.10
CA GLU A 92 11.04 20.39 -0.15
C GLU A 92 11.70 19.22 -0.88
N GLU A 93 13.03 19.18 -0.96
CA GLU A 93 13.75 18.04 -1.53
C GLU A 93 13.46 16.73 -0.77
N GLU A 94 13.39 16.78 0.57
CA GLU A 94 13.02 15.64 1.43
C GLU A 94 11.66 15.06 1.03
N LYS A 95 10.65 15.92 0.86
CA LYS A 95 9.32 15.49 0.46
C LYS A 95 9.32 14.79 -0.91
N GLU A 96 10.02 15.37 -1.89
CA GLU A 96 10.11 14.78 -3.23
C GLU A 96 10.82 13.42 -3.20
N VAL A 97 11.90 13.30 -2.44
CA VAL A 97 12.65 12.06 -2.26
C VAL A 97 11.78 11.00 -1.56
N GLU A 98 11.08 11.36 -0.50
CA GLU A 98 10.18 10.44 0.22
C GLU A 98 9.03 9.96 -0.66
N GLU A 99 8.45 10.83 -1.50
CA GLU A 99 7.42 10.41 -2.45
C GLU A 99 7.94 9.44 -3.50
N LYS A 100 9.15 9.66 -4.04
CA LYS A 100 9.79 8.77 -4.99
C LYS A 100 10.09 7.40 -4.36
N ILE A 101 10.67 7.40 -3.16
CA ILE A 101 10.91 6.17 -2.39
C ILE A 101 9.59 5.39 -2.22
N LYS A 102 8.55 6.06 -1.77
CA LYS A 102 7.23 5.44 -1.58
C LYS A 102 6.69 4.82 -2.86
N LYS A 103 6.73 5.54 -3.98
CA LYS A 103 6.27 5.06 -5.27
C LYS A 103 7.02 3.80 -5.70
N ASN A 104 8.35 3.81 -5.64
CA ASN A 104 9.18 2.70 -6.04
C ASN A 104 8.98 1.47 -5.12
N MET A 105 8.92 1.70 -3.80
CA MET A 105 8.68 0.65 -2.81
C MET A 105 7.31 -0.02 -2.96
N MET A 106 6.30 0.69 -3.47
CA MET A 106 4.98 0.10 -3.76
C MET A 106 4.98 -0.78 -5.01
N ILE A 107 5.93 -0.58 -5.92
CA ILE A 107 6.07 -1.37 -7.16
C ILE A 107 6.92 -2.63 -6.91
N ILE A 108 7.91 -2.54 -6.03
CA ILE A 108 8.79 -3.67 -5.68
C ILE A 108 7.95 -4.75 -4.97
N PRO A 109 7.94 -6.00 -5.48
CA PRO A 109 7.11 -7.07 -4.93
C PRO A 109 7.60 -7.54 -3.57
N ASN A 110 6.68 -8.04 -2.75
CA ASN A 110 7.02 -8.73 -1.49
C ASN A 110 7.79 -10.02 -1.77
N ILE A 111 8.63 -10.42 -0.80
CA ILE A 111 9.44 -11.64 -0.87
C ILE A 111 8.52 -12.87 -0.87
N ILE A 112 8.80 -13.80 -1.79
CA ILE A 112 8.15 -15.12 -1.83
C ILE A 112 8.72 -15.96 -0.67
N ASP A 113 7.84 -16.67 0.04
CA ASP A 113 8.28 -17.65 1.02
C ASP A 113 9.07 -18.78 0.33
N PRO A 114 10.18 -19.27 0.92
CA PRO A 114 10.99 -20.35 0.31
C PRO A 114 10.22 -21.64 0.04
N SER A 115 9.11 -21.89 0.71
CA SER A 115 8.25 -23.07 0.48
C SER A 115 7.37 -22.98 -0.75
N VAL A 116 7.22 -21.75 -1.33
CA VAL A 116 6.37 -21.53 -2.49
C VAL A 116 7.13 -21.88 -3.78
N PRO A 117 6.63 -22.78 -4.63
CA PRO A 117 7.21 -23.06 -5.93
C PRO A 117 7.29 -21.81 -6.82
N ILE A 118 8.35 -21.71 -7.61
CA ILE A 118 8.51 -20.61 -8.57
C ILE A 118 7.81 -21.04 -9.86
N GLY A 119 6.86 -20.23 -10.31
CA GLY A 119 6.11 -20.45 -11.54
C GLY A 119 5.65 -19.12 -12.15
N LYS A 120 5.39 -19.13 -13.46
CA LYS A 120 4.96 -17.93 -14.21
C LYS A 120 3.50 -17.59 -13.96
N ASP A 121 2.66 -18.61 -13.91
CA ASP A 121 1.21 -18.50 -13.76
C ASP A 121 0.63 -19.74 -13.05
N ASP A 122 -0.68 -19.80 -12.95
CA ASP A 122 -1.42 -20.84 -12.26
C ASP A 122 -1.31 -22.23 -12.90
N SER A 123 -0.90 -22.33 -14.17
CA SER A 123 -0.66 -23.64 -14.82
C SER A 123 0.55 -24.39 -14.24
N GLU A 124 1.46 -23.66 -13.59
CA GLU A 124 2.67 -24.21 -12.93
C GLU A 124 2.44 -24.42 -11.40
N ASN A 125 1.21 -24.26 -10.90
CA ASN A 125 0.89 -24.57 -9.50
C ASN A 125 1.14 -26.02 -9.16
N VAL A 126 1.74 -26.26 -8.00
CA VAL A 126 2.02 -27.60 -7.48
C VAL A 126 0.98 -27.95 -6.43
N GLU A 127 0.26 -29.08 -6.64
CA GLU A 127 -0.66 -29.62 -5.65
C GLU A 127 0.15 -30.10 -4.42
N VAL A 128 -0.11 -29.52 -3.25
CA VAL A 128 0.61 -29.84 -2.00
C VAL A 128 -0.17 -30.78 -1.11
N GLU A 129 -1.49 -30.80 -1.22
CA GLU A 129 -2.35 -31.64 -0.42
C GLU A 129 -3.68 -31.89 -1.16
N ARG A 130 -4.20 -33.13 -1.04
CA ARG A 130 -5.52 -33.51 -1.55
C ARG A 130 -6.32 -34.12 -0.42
N PHE A 131 -7.55 -33.67 -0.27
CA PHE A 131 -8.50 -34.21 0.70
C PHE A 131 -9.73 -34.76 -0.01
N GLY A 132 -9.96 -36.11 0.16
CA GLY A 132 -11.04 -36.84 -0.49
C GLY A 132 -10.83 -37.07 -1.98
N GLU A 133 -11.77 -37.78 -2.58
CA GLU A 133 -11.80 -38.05 -4.01
C GLU A 133 -12.94 -37.24 -4.65
N PRO A 134 -12.74 -36.61 -5.81
CA PRO A 134 -13.80 -35.88 -6.49
C PRO A 134 -14.88 -36.84 -6.99
N VAL A 135 -16.12 -36.57 -6.65
CA VAL A 135 -17.26 -37.27 -7.22
C VAL A 135 -17.71 -36.51 -8.45
N VAL A 136 -17.40 -37.05 -9.62
CA VAL A 136 -17.86 -36.53 -10.89
C VAL A 136 -19.21 -37.18 -11.23
N PRO A 137 -20.31 -36.41 -11.25
CA PRO A 137 -21.59 -36.99 -11.63
C PRO A 137 -21.61 -37.37 -13.11
N ASP A 138 -22.51 -38.28 -13.48
CA ASP A 138 -22.73 -38.78 -14.85
C ASP A 138 -23.67 -37.88 -15.68
N PHE A 139 -24.01 -36.72 -15.14
CA PHE A 139 -24.84 -35.71 -15.80
C PHE A 139 -24.08 -34.36 -15.89
N GLU A 140 -24.45 -33.54 -16.84
CA GLU A 140 -23.92 -32.17 -16.99
C GLU A 140 -24.41 -31.27 -15.84
N ILE A 141 -23.46 -30.69 -15.12
CA ILE A 141 -23.76 -29.73 -14.04
C ILE A 141 -23.96 -28.35 -14.67
N PRO A 142 -25.18 -27.76 -14.55
CA PRO A 142 -25.42 -26.43 -15.07
C PRO A 142 -24.64 -25.35 -14.31
N TYR A 143 -24.35 -24.24 -14.94
CA TYR A 143 -23.73 -23.10 -14.28
C TYR A 143 -24.60 -22.55 -13.14
N HIS A 144 -23.96 -21.96 -12.13
CA HIS A 144 -24.67 -21.38 -10.99
C HIS A 144 -25.71 -20.32 -11.38
N THR A 145 -25.44 -19.54 -12.43
CA THR A 145 -26.41 -18.55 -12.96
C THR A 145 -27.65 -19.23 -13.55
N GLU A 146 -27.49 -20.32 -14.31
CA GLU A 146 -28.61 -21.08 -14.88
C GLU A 146 -29.45 -21.70 -13.78
N ILE A 147 -28.82 -22.20 -12.73
CA ILE A 147 -29.54 -22.73 -11.55
C ILE A 147 -30.34 -21.58 -10.88
N MET A 148 -29.71 -20.43 -10.66
CA MET A 148 -30.38 -19.26 -10.05
C MET A 148 -31.55 -18.76 -10.91
N GLU A 149 -31.40 -18.74 -12.23
CA GLU A 149 -32.46 -18.37 -13.18
C GLU A 149 -33.63 -19.33 -13.12
N SER A 150 -33.38 -20.64 -13.02
CA SER A 150 -34.44 -21.66 -12.89
C SER A 150 -35.29 -21.46 -11.65
N PHE A 151 -34.75 -20.83 -10.61
CA PHE A 151 -35.49 -20.46 -9.38
C PHE A 151 -36.04 -19.01 -9.43
N ASN A 152 -35.96 -18.29 -10.55
CA ASN A 152 -36.21 -16.87 -10.63
C ASN A 152 -35.45 -16.07 -9.56
N GLY A 153 -34.26 -16.51 -9.21
CA GLY A 153 -33.47 -16.02 -8.09
C GLY A 153 -32.39 -15.00 -8.45
N ILE A 154 -32.20 -14.68 -9.74
CA ILE A 154 -31.26 -13.69 -10.22
C ILE A 154 -31.85 -12.87 -11.36
N ASP A 155 -31.56 -11.57 -11.40
CA ASP A 155 -31.89 -10.66 -12.52
C ASP A 155 -30.65 -9.84 -12.90
N LEU A 156 -29.97 -10.28 -13.92
CA LEU A 156 -28.77 -9.63 -14.45
C LEU A 156 -29.13 -8.43 -15.33
N ASP A 157 -30.27 -8.50 -16.05
CA ASP A 157 -30.70 -7.44 -16.97
C ASP A 157 -31.17 -6.20 -16.23
N ALA A 158 -31.94 -6.35 -15.16
CA ALA A 158 -32.34 -5.22 -14.32
C ALA A 158 -31.12 -4.59 -13.64
N ALA A 159 -30.21 -5.39 -13.12
CA ALA A 159 -28.99 -4.89 -12.49
C ALA A 159 -28.11 -4.12 -13.47
N ARG A 160 -27.96 -4.61 -14.72
CA ARG A 160 -27.21 -3.95 -15.78
C ARG A 160 -27.81 -2.58 -16.16
N ARG A 161 -29.15 -2.47 -16.20
CA ARG A 161 -29.84 -1.17 -16.47
C ARG A 161 -29.62 -0.16 -15.36
N VAL A 162 -29.49 -0.60 -14.10
CA VAL A 162 -29.39 0.30 -12.94
C VAL A 162 -27.97 0.65 -12.59
N ALA A 163 -27.05 -0.33 -12.61
CA ALA A 163 -25.71 -0.18 -12.08
C ALA A 163 -24.58 -0.51 -13.09
N GLY A 164 -24.92 -1.02 -14.28
CA GLY A 164 -23.95 -1.42 -15.29
C GLY A 164 -23.57 -2.91 -15.23
N ASN A 165 -22.59 -3.28 -16.06
CA ASN A 165 -22.12 -4.66 -16.13
C ASN A 165 -21.39 -5.07 -14.84
N GLY A 166 -21.51 -6.36 -14.47
CA GLY A 166 -20.85 -6.91 -13.27
C GLY A 166 -21.68 -6.83 -11.99
N PHE A 167 -22.87 -6.21 -12.04
CA PHE A 167 -23.82 -6.18 -10.92
C PHE A 167 -24.94 -7.20 -11.13
N TYR A 168 -25.57 -7.60 -10.03
CA TYR A 168 -26.67 -8.57 -10.04
C TYR A 168 -27.71 -8.23 -8.97
N TYR A 169 -28.96 -8.61 -9.23
CA TYR A 169 -30.00 -8.70 -8.20
C TYR A 169 -30.20 -10.17 -7.84
N LEU A 170 -30.09 -10.49 -6.56
CA LEU A 170 -30.56 -11.78 -6.04
C LEU A 170 -31.99 -11.61 -5.49
N MET A 171 -32.82 -12.59 -5.76
CA MET A 171 -34.24 -12.55 -5.40
C MET A 171 -34.72 -13.81 -4.72
N GLY A 172 -35.83 -13.74 -4.02
CA GLY A 172 -36.53 -14.88 -3.43
C GLY A 172 -35.61 -15.74 -2.52
N ASP A 173 -35.69 -17.04 -2.69
CA ASP A 173 -34.95 -18.01 -1.86
C ASP A 173 -33.46 -18.01 -2.14
N ILE A 174 -33.01 -17.62 -3.33
CA ILE A 174 -31.57 -17.46 -3.63
C ILE A 174 -30.98 -16.31 -2.81
N ALA A 175 -31.67 -15.17 -2.70
CA ALA A 175 -31.23 -14.05 -1.85
C ALA A 175 -31.19 -14.44 -0.36
N ARG A 176 -32.19 -15.23 0.08
CA ARG A 176 -32.25 -15.75 1.45
C ARG A 176 -31.10 -16.73 1.72
N LEU A 177 -30.82 -17.64 0.79
CA LEU A 177 -29.70 -18.59 0.88
C LEU A 177 -28.36 -17.85 0.97
N HIS A 178 -28.13 -16.86 0.10
CA HIS A 178 -26.93 -16.03 0.13
C HIS A 178 -26.73 -15.37 1.51
N SER A 179 -27.81 -14.76 2.04
CA SER A 179 -27.78 -14.12 3.37
C SER A 179 -27.52 -15.14 4.49
N ALA A 180 -28.10 -16.33 4.37
CA ALA A 180 -27.92 -17.42 5.34
C ALA A 180 -26.46 -17.92 5.37
N VAL A 181 -25.80 -18.05 4.21
CA VAL A 181 -24.39 -18.47 4.12
C VAL A 181 -23.49 -17.41 4.81
N ILE A 182 -23.73 -16.12 4.56
CA ILE A 182 -22.99 -15.03 5.22
C ILE A 182 -23.21 -15.06 6.74
N ALA A 183 -24.46 -15.24 7.18
CA ALA A 183 -24.78 -15.33 8.60
C ALA A 183 -24.10 -16.52 9.27
N TYR A 184 -24.12 -17.69 8.61
CA TYR A 184 -23.46 -18.90 9.09
C TYR A 184 -21.94 -18.68 9.25
N ALA A 185 -21.29 -18.13 8.23
CA ALA A 185 -19.85 -17.86 8.28
C ALA A 185 -19.49 -16.91 9.44
N ARG A 186 -20.26 -15.83 9.61
CA ARG A 186 -20.10 -14.90 10.72
C ARG A 186 -20.20 -15.61 12.09
N ASP A 187 -21.27 -16.36 12.29
CA ASP A 187 -21.55 -17.01 13.58
C ASP A 187 -20.53 -18.12 13.85
N PHE A 188 -20.11 -18.84 12.81
CA PHE A 188 -19.05 -19.84 12.89
C PHE A 188 -17.71 -19.25 13.37
N MET A 189 -17.33 -18.08 12.88
CA MET A 189 -16.10 -17.40 13.29
C MET A 189 -16.21 -16.82 14.70
N ILE A 190 -17.37 -16.23 15.06
CA ILE A 190 -17.63 -15.74 16.43
C ILE A 190 -17.51 -16.89 17.43
N ASN A 191 -18.11 -18.04 17.14
CA ASN A 191 -18.06 -19.22 18.01
C ASN A 191 -16.64 -19.80 18.18
N ARG A 192 -15.70 -19.42 17.30
CA ARG A 192 -14.26 -19.73 17.42
C ARG A 192 -13.43 -18.65 18.11
N GLY A 193 -14.07 -17.67 18.71
CA GLY A 193 -13.41 -16.62 19.51
C GLY A 193 -12.96 -15.39 18.69
N PHE A 194 -13.36 -15.27 17.43
CA PHE A 194 -13.11 -14.06 16.65
C PHE A 194 -14.10 -12.96 17.02
N THR A 195 -13.62 -11.71 17.06
CA THR A 195 -14.48 -10.56 17.27
C THR A 195 -15.06 -10.08 15.95
N TYR A 196 -16.40 -10.05 15.84
CA TYR A 196 -17.05 -9.44 14.69
C TYR A 196 -16.90 -7.93 14.71
N CYS A 197 -16.48 -7.35 13.59
CA CYS A 197 -16.30 -5.92 13.40
C CYS A 197 -17.09 -5.44 12.17
N GLY A 198 -17.89 -4.39 12.34
CA GLY A 198 -18.52 -3.66 11.23
C GLY A 198 -17.65 -2.48 10.81
N PRO A 199 -16.85 -2.59 9.74
CA PRO A 199 -15.96 -1.52 9.31
C PRO A 199 -16.74 -0.39 8.61
N PRO A 200 -16.14 0.83 8.52
CA PRO A 200 -16.67 1.87 7.64
C PRO A 200 -16.72 1.41 6.18
N PHE A 201 -17.73 1.82 5.43
CA PHE A 201 -17.88 1.46 4.01
C PHE A 201 -16.89 2.18 3.09
N MET A 202 -16.19 3.21 3.59
CA MET A 202 -15.23 4.01 2.84
C MET A 202 -13.90 4.10 3.58
N SER A 203 -12.80 4.04 2.84
CA SER A 203 -11.46 4.15 3.38
C SER A 203 -10.69 5.31 2.72
N ARG A 204 -9.81 5.95 3.48
CA ARG A 204 -8.93 6.98 2.94
C ARG A 204 -7.85 6.35 2.06
N ARG A 205 -7.41 7.07 1.01
CA ARG A 205 -6.38 6.63 0.07
C ARG A 205 -5.11 6.10 0.76
N ASN A 206 -4.63 6.80 1.78
CA ASN A 206 -3.41 6.42 2.50
C ASN A 206 -3.53 5.08 3.25
N VAL A 207 -4.74 4.67 3.63
CA VAL A 207 -5.00 3.37 4.27
C VAL A 207 -4.99 2.27 3.21
N VAL A 208 -5.66 2.50 2.09
CA VAL A 208 -5.76 1.52 0.99
C VAL A 208 -4.39 1.22 0.37
N THR A 209 -3.49 2.22 0.28
CA THR A 209 -2.11 2.00 -0.22
C THR A 209 -1.28 1.04 0.62
N GLY A 210 -1.75 0.63 1.80
CA GLY A 210 -1.12 -0.43 2.59
C GLY A 210 -1.30 -1.83 2.00
N VAL A 211 -2.33 -2.05 1.16
CA VAL A 211 -2.72 -3.36 0.62
C VAL A 211 -2.83 -3.39 -0.91
N MET A 212 -2.95 -2.24 -1.57
CA MET A 212 -3.10 -2.14 -3.03
C MET A 212 -2.09 -1.16 -3.62
N SER A 213 -1.62 -1.45 -4.84
CA SER A 213 -0.80 -0.52 -5.62
C SER A 213 -1.63 0.66 -6.13
N PHE A 214 -0.96 1.74 -6.56
CA PHE A 214 -1.66 2.90 -7.14
C PHE A 214 -2.41 2.54 -8.43
N ALA A 215 -1.83 1.66 -9.26
CA ALA A 215 -2.44 1.22 -10.52
C ALA A 215 -3.72 0.41 -10.27
N GLU A 216 -3.69 -0.51 -9.30
CA GLU A 216 -4.87 -1.28 -8.89
C GLU A 216 -5.97 -0.38 -8.31
N MET A 217 -5.59 0.60 -7.46
CA MET A 217 -6.55 1.57 -6.93
C MET A 217 -7.25 2.37 -8.03
N ASP A 218 -6.50 2.80 -9.04
CA ASP A 218 -7.05 3.61 -10.13
C ASP A 218 -7.96 2.78 -11.07
N ALA A 219 -7.69 1.48 -11.21
CA ALA A 219 -8.46 0.57 -12.05
C ALA A 219 -9.71 -0.01 -11.36
N MET A 220 -9.66 -0.23 -10.04
CA MET A 220 -10.66 -1.05 -9.33
C MET A 220 -11.53 -0.27 -8.35
N MET A 221 -11.21 1.00 -8.05
CA MET A 221 -11.90 1.74 -6.99
C MET A 221 -12.80 2.85 -7.54
N TYR A 222 -14.00 2.93 -7.00
CA TYR A 222 -14.84 4.12 -7.18
C TYR A 222 -14.25 5.29 -6.38
N LYS A 223 -14.17 6.46 -7.02
CA LYS A 223 -13.72 7.71 -6.38
C LYS A 223 -14.95 8.57 -6.11
N ILE A 224 -15.09 9.03 -4.87
CA ILE A 224 -16.10 10.02 -4.51
C ILE A 224 -15.39 11.36 -4.47
N GLU A 225 -15.77 12.26 -5.37
CA GLU A 225 -15.29 13.64 -5.39
C GLU A 225 -16.09 14.47 -4.37
N GLY A 226 -15.36 15.20 -3.47
CA GLY A 226 -15.95 16.05 -2.45
C GLY A 226 -14.91 16.90 -1.75
#